data_e4a4f3462d2dae04d5a7691235a02093
#
_entry.id   e4a4f3462d2dae04d5a7691235a02093
#
_cell.length_a   1.000
_cell.length_b   1.000
_cell.length_c   1.000
_cell.angle_alpha   90.00
_cell.angle_beta   90.00
_cell.angle_gamma   90.00
#
_symmetry.space_group_name_H-M   'P 1'
#
loop_
_entity.id
_entity.type
_entity.pdbx_description
1 polymer ?
#
loop_
_entity_poly.entity_id
_entity_poly.type
_entity_poly.pdbx_seq_one_letter_code
_entity_poly.pdbx_strand_id
1 'polypeptide(L)'
;MRSLNWKTVTTLVTMLAVAGCQETVSAPTASSTATVSMMLAPAGSPQLSLGGKAQDSDDVDFTVTPNGGTFVLGNHAVVFPAHSICDPSVNSYGPDTWDQPCVALKGALRIHAKIRTAKLGTWVDFSPSLRFVPSNDARQWVYIYMSSPSAIGAIDISKYSILWAPAIGANGVNDLAGDPTLRTYVDTRNGVVMRRIKHFTGYWTSTGRSCDPAVETDCYPIPDDK
;
A
#
# COMPACT_ATOMS: atom_id res chain seq x y z
N MET A 1 -45.87 -38.79 -52.73
CA MET A 1 -47.02 -39.68 -52.48
C MET A 1 -47.08 -40.01 -51.02
N ARG A 2 -48.31 -39.90 -50.45
CA ARG A 2 -48.72 -40.29 -49.06
C ARG A 2 -48.22 -39.36 -47.98
N SER A 3 -49.02 -38.67 -47.36
CA SER A 3 -50.39 -38.62 -46.77
C SER A 3 -50.22 -38.42 -45.27
N LEU A 4 -50.67 -37.25 -44.89
CA LEU A 4 -51.44 -36.81 -43.74
C LEU A 4 -51.69 -37.87 -42.63
N ASN A 5 -51.40 -37.46 -41.35
CA ASN A 5 -52.39 -37.83 -40.34
C ASN A 5 -52.30 -36.76 -39.16
N TRP A 6 -53.38 -36.03 -39.08
CA TRP A 6 -53.79 -35.09 -38.03
C TRP A 6 -54.41 -35.90 -36.89
N LYS A 7 -53.88 -35.77 -35.72
CA LYS A 7 -54.63 -36.17 -34.52
C LYS A 7 -54.66 -34.98 -33.55
N THR A 8 -55.82 -34.40 -33.52
CA THR A 8 -56.36 -33.51 -32.54
C THR A 8 -56.19 -34.13 -31.15
N VAL A 9 -55.55 -33.41 -30.21
CA VAL A 9 -55.62 -33.71 -28.79
C VAL A 9 -56.11 -32.44 -28.08
N THR A 10 -57.30 -32.51 -27.62
CA THR A 10 -57.97 -31.54 -26.77
C THR A 10 -57.33 -31.57 -25.41
N THR A 11 -56.71 -30.48 -25.00
CA THR A 11 -56.16 -30.37 -23.63
C THR A 11 -56.96 -29.40 -22.83
N LEU A 12 -57.46 -29.94 -21.75
CA LEU A 12 -58.26 -29.35 -20.68
C LEU A 12 -57.46 -28.20 -20.01
N VAL A 13 -58.03 -27.00 -19.99
CA VAL A 13 -57.48 -25.85 -19.26
C VAL A 13 -57.98 -25.95 -17.83
N THR A 14 -57.05 -26.31 -16.94
CA THR A 14 -57.29 -26.21 -15.48
C THR A 14 -56.72 -24.86 -14.99
N MET A 15 -57.62 -23.91 -14.74
CA MET A 15 -57.27 -22.67 -14.00
C MET A 15 -56.95 -22.98 -12.56
N LEU A 16 -55.68 -22.91 -12.19
CA LEU A 16 -55.28 -22.77 -10.80
C LEU A 16 -55.19 -21.28 -10.49
N ALA A 17 -56.09 -20.78 -9.66
CA ALA A 17 -56.00 -19.49 -9.03
C ALA A 17 -54.93 -19.59 -7.95
N VAL A 18 -53.73 -19.05 -8.19
CA VAL A 18 -52.72 -18.85 -7.20
C VAL A 18 -52.98 -17.49 -6.57
N ALA A 19 -53.47 -17.48 -5.34
CA ALA A 19 -53.54 -16.32 -4.49
C ALA A 19 -52.09 -15.91 -4.18
N GLY A 20 -51.55 -14.96 -4.92
CA GLY A 20 -50.25 -14.35 -4.64
C GLY A 20 -50.36 -13.45 -3.43
N CYS A 21 -49.76 -13.88 -2.31
CA CYS A 21 -49.36 -12.94 -1.29
C CYS A 21 -48.40 -11.94 -1.91
N GLN A 22 -48.85 -10.71 -2.07
CA GLN A 22 -47.95 -9.58 -2.33
C GLN A 22 -47.18 -9.34 -1.03
N GLU A 23 -46.01 -9.98 -0.89
CA GLU A 23 -45.00 -9.47 -0.01
C GLU A 23 -44.56 -8.14 -0.60
N THR A 24 -44.93 -7.05 0.06
CA THR A 24 -44.30 -5.75 -0.13
C THR A 24 -42.85 -5.92 0.25
N VAL A 25 -42.00 -6.16 -0.74
CA VAL A 25 -40.55 -6.04 -0.59
C VAL A 25 -40.30 -4.57 -0.28
N SER A 26 -40.28 -4.24 1.03
CA SER A 26 -39.66 -3.01 1.49
C SER A 26 -38.23 -3.06 0.98
N ALA A 27 -37.96 -2.23 -0.02
CA ALA A 27 -36.60 -1.98 -0.45
C ALA A 27 -35.81 -1.65 0.84
N PRO A 28 -34.72 -2.36 1.14
CA PRO A 28 -33.87 -1.94 2.22
C PRO A 28 -33.38 -0.54 1.85
N THR A 29 -33.81 0.44 2.62
CA THR A 29 -33.19 1.74 2.65
C THR A 29 -31.75 1.44 3.05
N ALA A 30 -30.89 1.29 2.05
CA ALA A 30 -29.47 1.22 2.24
C ALA A 30 -29.03 2.57 2.82
N SER A 31 -29.18 2.73 4.13
CA SER A 31 -28.26 3.55 4.89
C SER A 31 -26.89 2.90 4.67
N SER A 32 -26.27 3.22 3.56
CA SER A 32 -24.85 3.05 3.42
C SER A 32 -24.19 4.05 4.36
N THR A 33 -24.27 3.77 5.66
CA THR A 33 -23.20 4.15 6.55
C THR A 33 -22.03 3.37 5.97
N ALA A 34 -21.32 3.99 5.05
CA ALA A 34 -19.98 3.56 4.67
C ALA A 34 -19.24 3.53 6.00
N THR A 35 -19.21 2.33 6.60
CA THR A 35 -18.30 2.05 7.69
C THR A 35 -16.95 2.23 7.04
N VAL A 36 -16.39 3.45 7.18
CA VAL A 36 -14.98 3.70 6.90
C VAL A 36 -14.29 2.72 7.84
N SER A 37 -13.98 1.54 7.31
CA SER A 37 -13.09 0.60 7.97
C SER A 37 -11.79 1.38 8.09
N MET A 38 -11.63 2.08 9.22
CA MET A 38 -10.32 2.48 9.68
C MET A 38 -9.53 1.17 9.69
N MET A 39 -8.73 0.94 8.66
CA MET A 39 -7.75 -0.11 8.71
C MET A 39 -6.74 0.36 9.76
N LEU A 40 -7.03 -0.02 11.01
CA LEU A 40 -6.09 0.17 12.10
C LEU A 40 -4.78 -0.47 11.65
N ALA A 41 -3.71 0.32 11.84
CA ALA A 41 -2.37 -0.20 11.78
C ALA A 41 -2.31 -1.51 12.58
N PRO A 42 -1.56 -2.52 12.12
CA PRO A 42 -1.39 -3.76 12.86
C PRO A 42 -1.06 -3.46 14.33
N ALA A 43 -1.63 -4.20 15.25
CA ALA A 43 -1.41 -4.00 16.68
C ALA A 43 0.11 -4.00 16.97
N GLY A 44 0.60 -2.93 17.61
CA GLY A 44 2.02 -2.73 17.88
C GLY A 44 2.74 -1.82 16.89
N SER A 45 2.06 -1.28 15.87
CA SER A 45 2.66 -0.25 15.00
C SER A 45 3.02 0.98 15.82
N PRO A 46 4.25 1.53 15.68
CA PRO A 46 4.64 2.75 16.38
C PRO A 46 3.72 3.90 15.95
N GLN A 47 3.18 4.63 16.92
CA GLN A 47 2.48 5.87 16.63
C GLN A 47 3.52 6.95 16.35
N LEU A 48 3.56 7.42 15.10
CA LEU A 48 4.40 8.55 14.73
C LEU A 48 3.66 9.84 15.08
N SER A 49 4.21 10.59 16.03
CA SER A 49 3.80 11.96 16.26
C SER A 49 4.47 12.84 15.21
N LEU A 50 3.73 13.17 14.16
CA LEU A 50 4.20 14.02 13.07
C LEU A 50 4.09 15.49 13.49
N GLY A 51 4.94 15.92 14.39
CA GLY A 51 4.98 17.30 14.92
C GLY A 51 5.87 18.27 14.15
N GLY A 52 6.44 17.89 13.02
CA GLY A 52 7.37 18.70 12.23
C GLY A 52 6.75 19.31 10.97
N LYS A 53 7.26 20.47 10.54
CA LYS A 53 7.03 20.95 9.18
C LYS A 53 7.59 19.92 8.22
N ALA A 54 6.83 19.58 7.18
CA ALA A 54 7.34 18.76 6.09
C ALA A 54 8.63 19.39 5.56
N GLN A 55 9.73 18.66 5.64
CA GLN A 55 10.95 19.07 4.93
C GLN A 55 10.82 18.56 3.50
N ASP A 56 11.03 19.46 2.55
CA ASP A 56 10.79 19.17 1.12
C ASP A 56 11.84 18.21 0.54
N SER A 57 13.03 18.16 1.16
CA SER A 57 14.09 17.21 0.79
C SER A 57 15.06 17.03 1.95
N ASP A 58 15.32 15.78 2.28
CA ASP A 58 16.29 15.41 3.31
C ASP A 58 17.11 14.22 2.86
N ASP A 59 18.37 14.23 3.31
CA ASP A 59 19.25 13.08 3.27
C ASP A 59 19.55 12.67 4.70
N VAL A 60 19.17 11.45 5.06
CA VAL A 60 19.26 10.93 6.42
C VAL A 60 20.11 9.68 6.47
N ASP A 61 21.17 9.71 7.26
CA ASP A 61 21.98 8.54 7.57
C ASP A 61 21.58 7.93 8.91
N PHE A 62 21.43 6.62 8.95
CA PHE A 62 21.20 5.91 10.20
C PHE A 62 21.89 4.54 10.19
N THR A 63 22.07 3.97 11.38
CA THR A 63 22.69 2.65 11.53
C THR A 63 21.68 1.69 12.15
N VAL A 64 21.39 0.60 11.44
CA VAL A 64 20.56 -0.49 11.94
C VAL A 64 21.45 -1.61 12.47
N THR A 65 20.99 -2.26 13.53
CA THR A 65 21.63 -3.44 14.10
C THR A 65 20.72 -4.66 13.98
N PRO A 66 21.18 -5.88 14.26
CA PRO A 66 20.34 -7.06 14.27
C PRO A 66 19.12 -6.96 15.20
N ASN A 67 19.16 -6.09 16.19
CA ASN A 67 18.03 -5.86 17.12
C ASN A 67 16.89 -5.05 16.48
N GLY A 68 17.09 -4.53 15.27
CA GLY A 68 16.11 -3.66 14.60
C GLY A 68 15.95 -2.32 15.28
N GLY A 69 14.77 -1.74 15.19
CA GLY A 69 14.42 -0.44 15.80
C GLY A 69 13.50 0.39 14.93
N THR A 70 13.15 1.57 15.41
CA THR A 70 12.42 2.60 14.68
C THR A 70 13.35 3.74 14.33
N PHE A 71 13.44 4.07 13.05
CA PHE A 71 14.31 5.13 12.53
C PHE A 71 13.45 6.23 11.91
N VAL A 72 13.59 7.43 12.46
CA VAL A 72 12.87 8.62 12.00
C VAL A 72 13.65 9.26 10.87
N LEU A 73 12.97 9.58 9.78
CA LEU A 73 13.50 10.12 8.54
C LEU A 73 12.74 11.41 8.23
N GLY A 74 13.08 12.51 8.89
CA GLY A 74 12.28 13.73 8.86
C GLY A 74 10.85 13.47 9.36
N ASN A 75 9.85 13.60 8.49
CA ASN A 75 8.45 13.31 8.80
C ASN A 75 8.03 11.85 8.48
N HIS A 76 8.98 10.99 8.18
CA HIS A 76 8.76 9.60 7.80
C HIS A 76 9.45 8.69 8.81
N ALA A 77 9.18 7.40 8.76
CA ALA A 77 9.92 6.43 9.55
C ALA A 77 9.96 5.06 8.90
N VAL A 78 10.96 4.28 9.29
CA VAL A 78 11.05 2.85 9.00
C VAL A 78 11.17 2.08 10.30
N VAL A 79 10.45 0.98 10.39
CA VAL A 79 10.47 0.08 11.54
C VAL A 79 11.01 -1.26 11.10
N PHE A 80 12.10 -1.66 11.73
CA PHE A 80 12.72 -2.98 11.55
C PHE A 80 12.47 -3.82 12.80
N PRO A 81 11.75 -4.92 12.71
CA PRO A 81 11.79 -5.94 13.74
C PRO A 81 13.19 -6.51 13.93
N ALA A 82 13.47 -7.10 15.08
CA ALA A 82 14.74 -7.79 15.30
C ALA A 82 14.93 -8.89 14.25
N HIS A 83 16.14 -9.01 13.72
CA HIS A 83 16.55 -10.02 12.73
C HIS A 83 15.76 -10.00 11.42
N SER A 84 15.17 -8.86 11.05
CA SER A 84 14.34 -8.72 9.84
C SER A 84 15.13 -8.40 8.56
N ILE A 85 16.42 -8.12 8.64
CA ILE A 85 17.25 -7.71 7.50
C ILE A 85 18.12 -8.88 7.05
N CYS A 86 18.16 -9.16 5.76
CA CYS A 86 19.12 -10.07 5.16
C CYS A 86 20.50 -9.41 5.08
N ASP A 87 21.54 -10.12 5.43
CA ASP A 87 22.91 -9.62 5.34
C ASP A 87 23.33 -9.40 3.88
N PRO A 88 23.56 -8.15 3.43
CA PRO A 88 23.86 -7.87 2.03
C PRO A 88 25.21 -8.40 1.57
N SER A 89 26.10 -8.78 2.48
CA SER A 89 27.43 -9.31 2.13
C SER A 89 27.40 -10.76 1.63
N VAL A 90 26.33 -11.51 1.98
CA VAL A 90 26.19 -12.94 1.68
C VAL A 90 24.88 -13.31 0.98
N ASN A 91 23.98 -12.35 0.80
CA ASN A 91 22.72 -12.60 0.13
C ASN A 91 22.59 -11.71 -1.13
N SER A 92 22.13 -12.32 -2.23
CA SER A 92 21.81 -11.60 -3.45
C SER A 92 20.58 -10.70 -3.26
N TYR A 93 20.49 -9.67 -4.11
CA TYR A 93 19.39 -8.73 -4.18
C TYR A 93 18.73 -8.78 -5.57
N GLY A 94 17.40 -8.71 -5.60
CA GLY A 94 16.61 -8.66 -6.83
C GLY A 94 15.22 -9.24 -6.64
N PRO A 95 14.27 -8.98 -7.57
CA PRO A 95 12.88 -9.42 -7.47
C PRO A 95 12.72 -10.92 -7.22
N ASP A 96 13.53 -11.74 -7.87
CA ASP A 96 13.47 -13.20 -7.75
C ASP A 96 13.95 -13.71 -6.38
N THR A 97 14.52 -12.83 -5.55
CA THR A 97 15.11 -13.20 -4.26
C THR A 97 14.31 -12.71 -3.06
N TRP A 98 13.36 -11.81 -3.24
CA TRP A 98 12.68 -11.13 -2.11
C TRP A 98 11.90 -12.09 -1.20
N ASP A 99 11.42 -13.20 -1.74
CA ASP A 99 10.70 -14.22 -0.98
C ASP A 99 11.57 -15.47 -0.67
N GLN A 100 12.85 -15.43 -1.04
CA GLN A 100 13.77 -16.53 -0.77
C GLN A 100 14.37 -16.43 0.64
N PRO A 101 14.59 -17.55 1.34
CA PRO A 101 15.31 -17.55 2.60
C PRO A 101 16.65 -16.83 2.50
N CYS A 102 17.07 -16.20 3.57
CA CYS A 102 18.35 -15.50 3.62
C CYS A 102 19.04 -15.65 4.99
N VAL A 103 20.32 -15.36 5.02
CA VAL A 103 21.08 -15.21 6.26
C VAL A 103 20.79 -13.82 6.83
N ALA A 104 20.29 -13.76 8.07
CA ALA A 104 20.01 -12.50 8.72
C ALA A 104 21.29 -11.73 9.05
N LEU A 105 21.19 -10.40 9.05
CA LEU A 105 22.26 -9.47 9.40
C LEU A 105 22.81 -9.78 10.81
N LYS A 106 24.12 -9.85 10.95
CA LYS A 106 24.82 -10.13 12.22
C LYS A 106 25.50 -8.92 12.84
N GLY A 107 25.80 -7.93 12.03
CA GLY A 107 26.51 -6.70 12.46
C GLY A 107 25.67 -5.45 12.27
N ALA A 108 26.27 -4.29 12.55
CA ALA A 108 25.68 -3.00 12.26
C ALA A 108 25.79 -2.70 10.76
N LEU A 109 24.77 -2.07 10.20
CA LEU A 109 24.70 -1.66 8.80
C LEU A 109 24.28 -0.19 8.71
N ARG A 110 25.10 0.63 8.04
CA ARG A 110 24.73 2.02 7.74
C ARG A 110 23.77 2.03 6.55
N ILE A 111 22.72 2.83 6.69
CA ILE A 111 21.72 3.06 5.65
C ILE A 111 21.65 4.55 5.41
N HIS A 112 21.59 4.93 4.15
CA HIS A 112 21.33 6.27 3.69
C HIS A 112 19.92 6.31 3.08
N ALA A 113 19.09 7.24 3.54
CA ALA A 113 17.76 7.51 3.00
C ALA A 113 17.76 8.89 2.35
N LYS A 114 17.39 8.95 1.08
CA LYS A 114 17.23 10.17 0.32
C LYS A 114 15.75 10.45 0.14
N ILE A 115 15.27 11.61 0.60
CA ILE A 115 13.85 11.96 0.59
C ILE A 115 13.65 13.16 -0.34
N ARG A 116 12.67 13.08 -1.23
CA ARG A 116 12.29 14.17 -2.12
C ARG A 116 10.78 14.29 -2.17
N THR A 117 10.28 15.47 -1.87
CA THR A 117 8.84 15.77 -1.87
C THR A 117 8.49 16.67 -3.05
N ALA A 118 7.41 16.34 -3.73
CA ALA A 118 6.82 17.12 -4.79
C ALA A 118 5.28 17.12 -4.64
N LYS A 119 4.58 17.80 -5.52
CA LYS A 119 3.11 17.96 -5.43
C LYS A 119 2.36 16.64 -5.50
N LEU A 120 2.80 15.71 -6.34
CA LEU A 120 2.19 14.40 -6.49
C LEU A 120 2.49 13.45 -5.33
N GLY A 121 3.58 13.65 -4.61
CA GLY A 121 3.94 12.76 -3.52
C GLY A 121 5.35 12.93 -2.99
N THR A 122 5.72 12.02 -2.13
CA THR A 122 7.06 11.94 -1.56
C THR A 122 7.72 10.65 -1.99
N TRP A 123 8.95 10.76 -2.44
CA TRP A 123 9.84 9.65 -2.76
C TRP A 123 10.88 9.48 -1.67
N VAL A 124 11.11 8.25 -1.27
CA VAL A 124 12.21 7.88 -0.39
C VAL A 124 13.00 6.80 -1.09
N ASP A 125 14.29 7.03 -1.27
CA ASP A 125 15.22 6.06 -1.83
C ASP A 125 16.25 5.65 -0.78
N PHE A 126 16.58 4.36 -0.73
CA PHE A 126 17.43 3.78 0.29
C PHE A 126 18.66 3.13 -0.33
N SER A 127 19.82 3.36 0.29
CA SER A 127 21.06 2.65 -0.03
C SER A 127 21.76 2.15 1.23
N PRO A 128 22.42 0.97 1.16
CA PRO A 128 22.44 0.05 0.04
C PRO A 128 21.07 -0.60 -0.22
N SER A 129 20.91 -1.19 -1.41
CA SER A 129 19.76 -2.04 -1.70
C SER A 129 19.77 -3.27 -0.79
N LEU A 130 18.66 -3.51 -0.10
CA LEU A 130 18.51 -4.57 0.89
C LEU A 130 17.24 -5.36 0.63
N ARG A 131 17.22 -6.61 1.04
CA ARG A 131 15.98 -7.39 1.18
C ARG A 131 15.77 -7.82 2.62
N PHE A 132 14.55 -8.15 2.95
CA PHE A 132 14.17 -8.50 4.30
C PHE A 132 13.89 -9.98 4.45
N VAL A 133 14.08 -10.48 5.66
CA VAL A 133 13.84 -11.88 5.96
C VAL A 133 12.37 -12.21 5.72
N PRO A 134 12.03 -13.15 4.82
CA PRO A 134 10.66 -13.51 4.55
C PRO A 134 9.98 -14.06 5.80
N SER A 135 8.77 -13.60 6.09
CA SER A 135 7.98 -14.06 7.22
C SER A 135 6.48 -13.95 6.94
N ASN A 136 5.72 -14.90 7.44
CA ASN A 136 4.26 -14.85 7.46
C ASN A 136 3.72 -14.20 8.75
N ASP A 137 4.59 -13.89 9.72
CA ASP A 137 4.22 -13.19 10.95
C ASP A 137 4.34 -11.68 10.75
N ALA A 138 3.23 -10.95 10.83
CA ALA A 138 3.19 -9.51 10.67
C ALA A 138 4.09 -8.74 11.67
N ARG A 139 4.41 -9.33 12.82
CA ARG A 139 5.35 -8.77 13.81
C ARG A 139 6.80 -8.78 13.34
N GLN A 140 7.10 -9.56 12.32
CA GLN A 140 8.43 -9.68 11.71
C GLN A 140 8.55 -8.88 10.40
N TRP A 141 7.51 -8.14 10.02
CA TRP A 141 7.54 -7.36 8.79
C TRP A 141 8.19 -6.00 9.00
N VAL A 142 8.98 -5.59 8.04
CA VAL A 142 9.48 -4.22 7.96
C VAL A 142 8.38 -3.32 7.42
N TYR A 143 8.17 -2.18 8.08
CA TYR A 143 7.18 -1.19 7.69
C TYR A 143 7.81 0.16 7.39
N ILE A 144 7.35 0.79 6.32
CA ILE A 144 7.60 2.20 6.05
C ILE A 144 6.36 3.02 6.42
N TYR A 145 6.57 4.14 7.06
CA TYR A 145 5.56 5.13 7.44
C TYR A 145 5.91 6.44 6.74
N MET A 146 4.98 6.97 5.97
CA MET A 146 5.21 8.19 5.22
C MET A 146 4.15 9.23 5.59
N SER A 147 4.60 10.44 5.85
CA SER A 147 3.72 11.58 6.09
C SER A 147 2.93 11.90 4.84
N SER A 148 1.65 12.08 4.99
CA SER A 148 0.71 12.52 3.96
C SER A 148 -0.34 13.44 4.59
N PRO A 149 0.00 14.71 4.87
CA PRO A 149 -0.92 15.62 5.55
C PRO A 149 -2.27 15.77 4.84
N SER A 150 -2.31 15.61 3.51
CA SER A 150 -3.53 15.62 2.73
C SER A 150 -4.49 14.46 3.05
N ALA A 151 -4.01 13.43 3.74
CA ALA A 151 -4.84 12.32 4.20
C ALA A 151 -5.65 12.66 5.46
N ILE A 152 -5.33 13.74 6.17
CA ILE A 152 -6.08 14.13 7.37
C ILE A 152 -7.52 14.44 7.00
N GLY A 153 -8.44 13.70 7.62
CA GLY A 153 -9.87 13.84 7.36
C GLY A 153 -10.34 13.37 5.98
N ALA A 154 -9.48 12.70 5.20
CA ALA A 154 -9.85 12.21 3.87
C ALA A 154 -10.99 11.20 3.96
N ILE A 155 -12.03 11.40 3.13
CA ILE A 155 -13.18 10.50 3.00
C ILE A 155 -12.82 9.35 2.05
N ASP A 156 -12.15 9.67 0.95
CA ASP A 156 -11.69 8.69 -0.04
C ASP A 156 -10.21 8.37 0.17
N ILE A 157 -9.95 7.26 0.86
CA ILE A 157 -8.60 6.80 1.15
C ILE A 157 -7.97 6.00 0.00
N SER A 158 -8.74 5.66 -1.04
CA SER A 158 -8.24 4.88 -2.19
C SER A 158 -7.20 5.63 -3.03
N LYS A 159 -7.16 6.95 -2.88
CA LYS A 159 -6.20 7.82 -3.58
C LYS A 159 -4.79 7.81 -2.98
N TYR A 160 -4.65 7.26 -1.78
CA TYR A 160 -3.37 7.23 -1.08
C TYR A 160 -2.75 5.85 -1.19
N SER A 161 -1.54 5.80 -1.66
CA SER A 161 -0.81 4.55 -1.82
C SER A 161 0.68 4.77 -1.62
N ILE A 162 1.35 3.79 -1.07
CA ILE A 162 2.81 3.66 -1.15
C ILE A 162 3.08 2.62 -2.22
N LEU A 163 3.83 2.99 -3.24
CA LEU A 163 4.21 2.12 -4.35
C LEU A 163 5.74 1.96 -4.36
N TRP A 164 6.20 0.84 -4.84
CA TRP A 164 7.60 0.70 -5.16
C TRP A 164 7.96 1.62 -6.33
N ALA A 165 9.02 2.41 -6.18
CA ALA A 165 9.54 3.29 -7.23
C ALA A 165 11.02 2.97 -7.46
N PRO A 166 11.43 2.58 -8.67
CA PRO A 166 12.81 2.15 -8.93
C PRO A 166 13.83 3.27 -8.82
N ALA A 167 13.39 4.53 -8.89
CA ALA A 167 14.20 5.73 -8.70
C ALA A 167 13.31 6.91 -8.26
N ILE A 168 13.92 7.94 -7.70
CA ILE A 168 13.25 9.21 -7.38
C ILE A 168 12.67 9.82 -8.66
N GLY A 169 11.40 10.24 -8.60
CA GLY A 169 10.68 10.77 -9.76
C GLY A 169 10.13 9.71 -10.72
N ALA A 170 10.48 8.44 -10.56
CA ALA A 170 9.91 7.37 -11.36
C ALA A 170 8.46 7.08 -10.94
N ASN A 171 7.67 6.59 -11.90
CA ASN A 171 6.33 6.09 -11.60
C ASN A 171 6.39 4.88 -10.66
N GLY A 172 5.46 4.85 -9.72
CA GLY A 172 5.34 3.71 -8.82
C GLY A 172 4.83 2.46 -9.53
N VAL A 173 5.36 1.32 -9.12
CA VAL A 173 4.94 -0.01 -9.56
C VAL A 173 3.97 -0.58 -8.53
N ASN A 174 2.81 -1.02 -8.99
CA ASN A 174 1.84 -1.71 -8.14
C ASN A 174 2.22 -3.18 -8.03
N ASP A 175 2.91 -3.54 -6.96
CA ASP A 175 3.30 -4.91 -6.62
C ASP A 175 2.27 -5.63 -5.73
N LEU A 176 1.17 -4.95 -5.37
CA LEU A 176 0.07 -5.50 -4.57
C LEU A 176 -0.64 -6.68 -5.23
N ALA A 177 -0.71 -6.70 -6.57
CA ALA A 177 -1.36 -7.78 -7.31
C ALA A 177 -0.70 -9.14 -7.06
N GLY A 178 0.62 -9.16 -6.83
CA GLY A 178 1.39 -10.36 -6.51
C GLY A 178 1.38 -10.74 -5.02
N ASP A 179 1.17 -9.76 -4.13
CA ASP A 179 1.18 -9.98 -2.68
C ASP A 179 0.23 -9.00 -1.95
N PRO A 180 -0.98 -9.45 -1.59
CA PRO A 180 -1.95 -8.60 -0.88
C PRO A 180 -1.47 -8.07 0.48
N THR A 181 -0.41 -8.63 1.07
CA THR A 181 0.16 -8.13 2.33
C THR A 181 0.88 -6.80 2.18
N LEU A 182 1.18 -6.40 0.94
CA LEU A 182 1.84 -5.13 0.59
C LEU A 182 0.86 -3.95 0.46
N ARG A 183 -0.40 -4.13 0.85
CA ARG A 183 -1.38 -3.04 0.80
C ARG A 183 -0.97 -1.86 1.67
N THR A 184 -1.35 -0.66 1.22
CA THR A 184 -1.19 0.57 1.97
C THR A 184 -2.33 0.72 2.99
N TYR A 185 -2.00 1.16 4.18
CA TYR A 185 -2.93 1.56 5.23
C TYR A 185 -2.87 3.08 5.39
N VAL A 186 -4.00 3.71 5.66
CA VAL A 186 -4.10 5.16 5.79
C VAL A 186 -4.64 5.52 7.16
N ASP A 187 -3.85 6.28 7.92
CA ASP A 187 -4.28 6.89 9.18
C ASP A 187 -4.74 8.32 8.89
N THR A 188 -6.05 8.51 8.74
CA THR A 188 -6.66 9.81 8.45
C THR A 188 -6.70 10.75 9.64
N ARG A 189 -6.35 10.31 10.85
CA ARG A 189 -6.24 11.19 12.02
C ARG A 189 -4.90 11.88 12.07
N ASN A 190 -3.84 11.12 11.77
CA ASN A 190 -2.47 11.59 11.89
C ASN A 190 -1.85 11.98 10.54
N GLY A 191 -2.56 11.76 9.42
CA GLY A 191 -2.03 12.04 8.09
C GLY A 191 -0.81 11.18 7.77
N VAL A 192 -0.90 9.89 8.08
CA VAL A 192 0.16 8.91 7.83
C VAL A 192 -0.35 7.83 6.91
N VAL A 193 0.45 7.46 5.95
CA VAL A 193 0.28 6.24 5.17
C VAL A 193 1.39 5.27 5.53
N MET A 194 1.07 3.99 5.61
CA MET A 194 2.03 2.97 5.98
C MET A 194 1.86 1.71 5.15
N ARG A 195 2.96 0.99 4.95
CA ARG A 195 2.97 -0.24 4.17
C ARG A 195 4.08 -1.18 4.67
N ARG A 196 3.82 -2.50 4.61
CA ARG A 196 4.86 -3.51 4.63
C ARG A 196 5.76 -3.36 3.40
N ILE A 197 7.05 -3.55 3.57
CA ILE A 197 8.02 -3.58 2.48
C ILE A 197 8.86 -4.86 2.55
N LYS A 198 9.27 -5.41 1.39
CA LYS A 198 10.08 -6.63 1.28
C LYS A 198 11.55 -6.36 0.98
N HIS A 199 11.84 -5.14 0.55
CA HIS A 199 13.18 -4.75 0.14
C HIS A 199 13.37 -3.23 0.29
N PHE A 200 14.61 -2.77 0.24
CA PHE A 200 14.98 -1.39 0.12
C PHE A 200 15.48 -1.08 -1.29
N THR A 201 14.83 -0.16 -1.92
CA THR A 201 15.21 0.73 -3.00
C THR A 201 14.37 1.99 -2.83
N GLY A 202 13.64 2.44 -3.86
CA GLY A 202 12.76 3.59 -3.77
C GLY A 202 11.32 3.23 -3.44
N TYR A 203 10.66 4.13 -2.73
CA TYR A 203 9.22 4.13 -2.50
C TYR A 203 8.65 5.50 -2.77
N TRP A 204 7.48 5.52 -3.35
CA TRP A 204 6.73 6.73 -3.62
C TRP A 204 5.38 6.67 -2.94
N THR A 205 5.03 7.77 -2.25
CA THR A 205 3.72 7.94 -1.64
C THR A 205 2.90 8.92 -2.45
N SER A 206 1.79 8.46 -3.02
CA SER A 206 0.80 9.34 -3.63
C SER A 206 0.14 10.22 -2.57
N THR A 207 0.04 11.52 -2.83
CA THR A 207 -0.68 12.48 -1.97
C THR A 207 -2.17 12.52 -2.25
N GLY A 208 -2.67 11.75 -3.21
CA GLY A 208 -4.05 11.84 -3.70
C GLY A 208 -4.33 13.10 -4.52
N ARG A 209 -3.32 13.90 -4.84
CA ARG A 209 -3.43 15.10 -5.67
C ARG A 209 -3.24 14.75 -7.14
N SER A 210 -3.88 15.53 -8.01
CA SER A 210 -3.55 15.57 -9.43
C SER A 210 -2.55 16.69 -9.69
N CYS A 211 -1.71 16.52 -10.69
CA CYS A 211 -0.77 17.52 -11.15
C CYS A 211 -0.69 17.43 -12.67
N ASP A 212 -0.76 18.58 -13.33
CA ASP A 212 -0.59 18.69 -14.78
C ASP A 212 0.82 19.19 -15.08
N PRO A 213 1.76 18.32 -15.50
CA PRO A 213 3.13 18.73 -15.76
C PRO A 213 3.29 19.70 -16.94
N ALA A 214 2.22 19.92 -17.74
CA ALA A 214 2.23 20.91 -18.81
C ALA A 214 2.11 22.34 -18.30
N VAL A 215 1.51 22.53 -17.10
CA VAL A 215 1.25 23.84 -16.50
C VAL A 215 1.84 24.00 -15.10
N GLU A 216 2.28 22.93 -14.48
CA GLU A 216 2.81 22.91 -13.12
C GLU A 216 4.23 22.33 -13.09
N THR A 217 5.16 23.06 -12.51
CA THR A 217 6.60 22.70 -12.53
C THR A 217 7.04 21.80 -11.38
N ASP A 218 6.22 21.67 -10.35
CA ASP A 218 6.53 20.95 -9.10
C ASP A 218 5.85 19.60 -8.96
N CYS A 219 5.36 19.04 -10.09
CA CYS A 219 4.69 17.75 -10.11
C CYS A 219 5.58 16.60 -9.61
N TYR A 220 6.83 16.62 -10.04
CA TYR A 220 7.83 15.60 -9.71
C TYR A 220 9.02 16.27 -9.04
N PRO A 221 9.74 15.58 -8.15
CA PRO A 221 10.97 16.10 -7.60
C PRO A 221 12.00 16.27 -8.72
N ILE A 222 12.80 17.33 -8.62
CA ILE A 222 13.92 17.56 -9.53
C ILE A 222 14.95 16.46 -9.25
N PRO A 223 15.37 15.67 -10.27
CA PRO A 223 16.48 14.76 -10.09
C PRO A 223 17.72 15.56 -9.68
N ASP A 224 18.49 15.06 -8.72
CA ASP A 224 19.76 15.71 -8.41
C ASP A 224 20.65 15.61 -9.63
N ASP A 225 21.25 16.73 -10.02
CA ASP A 225 22.29 16.76 -11.04
C ASP A 225 23.42 15.81 -10.61
N LYS A 226 23.74 14.87 -11.49
CA LYS A 226 24.81 13.88 -11.29
C LYS A 226 26.16 14.52 -11.39
#